data_4dfe26a1c68a9ef31d9ba6aabe72eab6
#
_entry.id   4dfe26a1c68a9ef31d9ba6aabe72eab6
#
_cell.length_a   1.000
_cell.length_b   1.000
_cell.length_c   1.000
_cell.angle_alpha   90.00
_cell.angle_beta   90.00
_cell.angle_gamma   90.00
#
_symmetry.space_group_name_H-M   'P 1'
#
loop_
_entity.id
_entity.type
_entity.pdbx_description
1 polymer ?
#
loop_
_entity_poly.entity_id
_entity_poly.type
_entity_poly.pdbx_seq_one_letter_code
_entity_poly.pdbx_strand_id
1 'polypeptide(L)'
;MQFTLHKTDGQGNNGLARRGTVHLAHGDVQTPAFMPVGTYGTVKAMSPLELAEIDAHIVLGNTFHLWLRPGLEVVAAHGGLHRFMGWDKPILTDSGGFQVWSLGAMRKISEEGVKFKSPINGDTCFLTPEESMRIQKVLNSDIVMIFDECTPYPATHKEASDSMQLSLRWAKRSKDAFDMFQSMSLQQVLDTHPSTGSGRSDEKKISETVRPEPVEGQTNALFGIIQGGMFEDLRDVSLAGLVDIDFDGFAIGGLSGGEPKEDMLRILAHTAPKLPPNKPRYLMGVGTPEDLVAAVSNGVDMFDCVMPTRNARNGWLFTQYGDIKIKNAFYKQDTQPLDADCDCYTCRNFTRAYLHHLHKVGEILGARLNTIHNLHYYQVLMQGMRAAIEAGEFESFKIDFYKKRNALKDIKET
;
A
#
# COMPACT_ATOMS: atom_id res chain seq x y z
N MET A 1 18.74 -1.62 -0.52
CA MET A 1 17.96 -0.49 0.06
C MET A 1 18.72 0.09 1.26
N GLN A 2 18.59 1.41 1.50
CA GLN A 2 19.10 2.08 2.71
C GLN A 2 17.97 2.95 3.28
N PHE A 3 17.86 3.02 4.61
CA PHE A 3 16.96 3.94 5.30
C PHE A 3 17.76 4.95 6.12
N THR A 4 17.53 6.22 5.90
CA THR A 4 18.15 7.32 6.65
C THR A 4 17.10 7.98 7.53
N LEU A 5 17.21 7.83 8.85
CA LEU A 5 16.37 8.55 9.81
C LEU A 5 16.99 9.92 10.05
N HIS A 6 16.26 11.00 9.73
CA HIS A 6 16.76 12.39 9.88
C HIS A 6 16.40 12.97 11.24
N LYS A 7 15.16 12.75 11.68
CA LYS A 7 14.65 13.33 12.92
C LYS A 7 13.51 12.50 13.51
N THR A 8 13.40 12.55 14.83
CA THR A 8 12.20 12.12 15.58
C THR A 8 11.64 13.32 16.34
N ASP A 9 10.31 13.39 16.47
CA ASP A 9 9.61 14.46 17.17
C ASP A 9 8.37 13.95 17.93
N GLY A 10 7.98 14.68 18.97
CA GLY A 10 6.82 14.42 19.82
C GLY A 10 7.06 14.86 21.27
N GLN A 11 6.00 14.98 22.07
CA GLN A 11 6.11 15.47 23.45
C GLN A 11 6.80 14.47 24.37
N GLY A 12 7.72 14.98 25.19
CA GLY A 12 8.47 14.25 26.22
C GLY A 12 9.62 13.42 25.62
N ASN A 13 10.23 12.56 26.46
CA ASN A 13 11.35 11.67 26.07
C ASN A 13 10.93 10.57 25.07
N ASN A 14 9.70 10.58 24.55
CA ASN A 14 9.10 9.54 23.72
C ASN A 14 8.56 10.08 22.40
N GLY A 15 9.15 11.13 21.83
CA GLY A 15 8.81 11.57 20.46
C GLY A 15 9.02 10.44 19.46
N LEU A 16 7.91 9.87 19.00
CA LEU A 16 7.91 8.68 18.13
C LEU A 16 7.75 9.03 16.64
N ALA A 17 7.18 10.20 16.32
CA ALA A 17 7.01 10.62 14.93
C ALA A 17 8.38 10.73 14.24
N ARG A 18 8.51 10.14 13.05
CA ARG A 18 9.78 9.96 12.37
C ARG A 18 9.80 10.67 11.02
N ARG A 19 10.89 11.37 10.74
CA ARG A 19 11.22 11.93 9.43
C ARG A 19 12.42 11.19 8.86
N GLY A 20 12.28 10.57 7.71
CA GLY A 20 13.35 9.79 7.10
C GLY A 20 13.31 9.79 5.59
N THR A 21 14.25 9.05 4.99
CA THR A 21 14.30 8.78 3.54
C THR A 21 14.60 7.31 3.31
N VAL A 22 13.79 6.65 2.50
CA VAL A 22 14.07 5.30 1.98
C VAL A 22 14.74 5.47 0.61
N HIS A 23 15.97 5.01 0.47
CA HIS A 23 16.74 5.06 -0.76
C HIS A 23 16.56 3.75 -1.54
N LEU A 24 15.98 3.84 -2.73
CA LEU A 24 15.64 2.72 -3.60
C LEU A 24 16.27 2.90 -4.99
N ALA A 25 16.20 1.87 -5.82
CA ALA A 25 16.81 1.88 -7.15
C ALA A 25 16.17 2.92 -8.09
N HIS A 26 14.85 3.12 -8.00
CA HIS A 26 14.13 4.09 -8.83
C HIS A 26 13.91 5.45 -8.15
N GLY A 27 14.64 5.73 -7.06
CA GLY A 27 14.62 7.03 -6.40
C GLY A 27 14.32 6.98 -4.90
N ASP A 28 14.29 8.14 -4.30
CA ASP A 28 14.10 8.33 -2.87
C ASP A 28 12.63 8.48 -2.50
N VAL A 29 12.23 7.85 -1.40
CA VAL A 29 10.92 8.03 -0.78
C VAL A 29 11.06 8.81 0.51
N GLN A 30 10.52 10.01 0.54
CA GLN A 30 10.48 10.86 1.73
C GLN A 30 9.40 10.37 2.70
N THR A 31 9.76 10.05 3.94
CA THR A 31 8.81 9.54 4.94
C THR A 31 8.50 10.56 6.04
N PRO A 32 7.26 10.57 6.57
CA PRO A 32 6.11 9.70 6.25
C PRO A 32 5.66 9.81 4.80
N ALA A 33 5.24 8.66 4.21
CA ALA A 33 4.83 8.58 2.81
C ALA A 33 3.52 7.80 2.66
N PHE A 34 2.64 8.26 1.77
CA PHE A 34 1.45 7.53 1.35
C PHE A 34 1.63 6.99 -0.07
N MET A 35 1.35 5.70 -0.25
CA MET A 35 1.45 4.99 -1.52
C MET A 35 0.06 4.86 -2.17
N PRO A 36 -0.23 5.59 -3.27
CA PRO A 36 -1.44 5.33 -4.04
C PRO A 36 -1.48 3.89 -4.55
N VAL A 37 -2.66 3.24 -4.45
CA VAL A 37 -2.82 1.82 -4.81
C VAL A 37 -3.14 1.66 -6.29
N GLY A 38 -2.22 1.02 -7.01
CA GLY A 38 -2.30 0.68 -8.43
C GLY A 38 -2.59 -0.80 -8.67
N THR A 39 -3.80 -1.26 -8.40
CA THR A 39 -4.21 -2.67 -8.38
C THR A 39 -3.81 -3.47 -9.62
N TYR A 40 -3.96 -2.90 -10.82
CA TYR A 40 -3.62 -3.53 -12.10
C TYR A 40 -2.50 -2.80 -12.83
N GLY A 41 -1.49 -2.31 -12.10
CA GLY A 41 -0.44 -1.48 -12.67
C GLY A 41 -0.94 -0.08 -13.04
N THR A 42 -2.04 0.36 -12.41
CA THR A 42 -2.56 1.71 -12.56
C THR A 42 -3.32 2.11 -11.29
N VAL A 43 -3.08 3.33 -10.81
CA VAL A 43 -3.95 3.96 -9.82
C VAL A 43 -5.22 4.38 -10.55
N LYS A 44 -6.38 3.94 -10.04
CA LYS A 44 -7.65 4.09 -10.76
C LYS A 44 -7.93 5.55 -11.14
N ALA A 45 -8.13 5.77 -12.44
CA ALA A 45 -8.40 7.07 -13.07
C ALA A 45 -7.25 8.09 -13.01
N MET A 46 -6.01 7.65 -12.76
CA MET A 46 -4.81 8.50 -12.72
C MET A 46 -3.75 8.00 -13.70
N SER A 47 -3.19 8.90 -14.48
CA SER A 47 -1.99 8.63 -15.28
C SER A 47 -0.73 8.78 -14.40
N PRO A 48 0.43 8.20 -14.83
CA PRO A 48 1.70 8.43 -14.15
C PRO A 48 2.08 9.92 -14.03
N LEU A 49 1.77 10.72 -15.06
CA LEU A 49 2.00 12.16 -15.03
C LEU A 49 1.23 12.86 -13.91
N GLU A 50 -0.07 12.55 -13.77
CA GLU A 50 -0.90 13.13 -12.70
C GLU A 50 -0.46 12.67 -11.30
N LEU A 51 0.07 11.44 -11.18
CA LEU A 51 0.67 10.96 -9.93
C LEU A 51 1.95 11.72 -9.58
N ALA A 52 2.76 12.06 -10.59
CA ALA A 52 3.94 12.90 -10.39
C ALA A 52 3.55 14.34 -10.02
N GLU A 53 2.51 14.92 -10.64
CA GLU A 53 2.00 16.26 -10.33
C GLU A 53 1.47 16.41 -8.89
N ILE A 54 0.93 15.34 -8.30
CA ILE A 54 0.51 15.36 -6.89
C ILE A 54 1.63 14.97 -5.93
N ASP A 55 2.88 14.88 -6.38
CA ASP A 55 4.07 14.53 -5.60
C ASP A 55 4.01 13.12 -4.97
N ALA A 56 3.44 12.14 -5.68
CA ALA A 56 3.56 10.74 -5.27
C ALA A 56 5.01 10.25 -5.48
N HIS A 57 5.65 9.75 -4.42
CA HIS A 57 7.03 9.26 -4.47
C HIS A 57 7.09 7.77 -4.78
N ILE A 58 6.06 7.03 -4.47
CA ILE A 58 5.98 5.57 -4.59
C ILE A 58 4.52 5.16 -4.82
N VAL A 59 4.30 4.09 -5.56
CA VAL A 59 2.98 3.47 -5.74
C VAL A 59 3.00 2.01 -5.31
N LEU A 60 1.83 1.45 -4.99
CA LEU A 60 1.67 0.05 -4.67
C LEU A 60 1.01 -0.70 -5.82
N GLY A 61 1.61 -1.83 -6.25
CA GLY A 61 1.03 -2.79 -7.18
C GLY A 61 0.52 -4.04 -6.47
N ASN A 62 -0.61 -4.62 -6.92
CA ASN A 62 -1.13 -5.84 -6.33
C ASN A 62 -0.65 -7.09 -7.09
N THR A 63 0.18 -7.87 -6.46
CA THR A 63 0.81 -9.10 -6.99
C THR A 63 -0.23 -10.09 -7.52
N PHE A 64 -1.25 -10.40 -6.73
CA PHE A 64 -2.32 -11.33 -7.13
C PHE A 64 -3.03 -10.93 -8.43
N HIS A 65 -3.39 -9.66 -8.54
CA HIS A 65 -4.11 -9.16 -9.72
C HIS A 65 -3.24 -9.14 -10.97
N LEU A 66 -1.99 -8.70 -10.84
CA LEU A 66 -1.03 -8.63 -11.95
C LEU A 66 -0.57 -10.01 -12.42
N TRP A 67 -0.45 -10.99 -11.51
CA TRP A 67 -0.18 -12.39 -11.85
C TRP A 67 -1.31 -12.99 -12.69
N LEU A 68 -2.56 -12.81 -12.29
CA LEU A 68 -3.71 -13.37 -13.01
C LEU A 68 -4.02 -12.61 -14.30
N ARG A 69 -3.75 -11.29 -14.34
CA ARG A 69 -3.98 -10.43 -15.51
C ARG A 69 -3.14 -9.16 -15.41
N PRO A 70 -2.25 -8.85 -16.36
CA PRO A 70 -2.11 -9.45 -17.70
C PRO A 70 -1.36 -10.77 -17.71
N GLY A 71 -0.75 -11.19 -16.60
CA GLY A 71 0.13 -12.35 -16.52
C GLY A 71 1.61 -11.95 -16.57
N LEU A 72 2.46 -12.86 -16.08
CA LEU A 72 3.87 -12.55 -15.86
C LEU A 72 4.66 -12.39 -17.17
N GLU A 73 4.32 -13.18 -18.20
CA GLU A 73 4.97 -13.13 -19.50
C GLU A 73 4.86 -11.74 -20.14
N VAL A 74 3.68 -11.12 -20.03
CA VAL A 74 3.44 -9.77 -20.57
C VAL A 74 4.29 -8.74 -19.82
N VAL A 75 4.33 -8.79 -18.50
CA VAL A 75 5.13 -7.84 -17.69
C VAL A 75 6.62 -8.04 -17.92
N ALA A 76 7.07 -9.30 -17.98
CA ALA A 76 8.48 -9.63 -18.25
C ALA A 76 8.94 -9.14 -19.62
N ALA A 77 8.08 -9.25 -20.66
CA ALA A 77 8.39 -8.74 -22.01
C ALA A 77 8.66 -7.21 -22.03
N HIS A 78 8.15 -6.48 -21.01
CA HIS A 78 8.44 -5.05 -20.83
C HIS A 78 9.64 -4.79 -19.90
N GLY A 79 10.27 -5.85 -19.34
CA GLY A 79 11.37 -5.71 -18.39
C GLY A 79 10.93 -5.35 -16.97
N GLY A 80 9.67 -5.57 -16.62
CA GLY A 80 9.09 -5.32 -15.30
C GLY A 80 7.98 -4.27 -15.30
N LEU A 81 7.45 -4.03 -14.11
CA LEU A 81 6.25 -3.23 -13.91
C LEU A 81 6.46 -1.73 -14.23
N HIS A 82 7.65 -1.18 -13.95
CA HIS A 82 7.96 0.23 -14.23
C HIS A 82 7.74 0.59 -15.70
N ARG A 83 8.33 -0.16 -16.61
CA ARG A 83 8.16 0.09 -18.05
C ARG A 83 6.76 -0.29 -18.54
N PHE A 84 6.16 -1.35 -17.97
CA PHE A 84 4.82 -1.78 -18.34
C PHE A 84 3.78 -0.70 -18.06
N MET A 85 3.87 0.01 -16.93
CA MET A 85 2.91 1.04 -16.56
C MET A 85 3.37 2.49 -16.83
N GLY A 86 4.61 2.67 -17.31
CA GLY A 86 5.18 3.99 -17.60
C GLY A 86 5.44 4.83 -16.34
N TRP A 87 5.84 4.18 -15.24
CA TRP A 87 6.15 4.82 -13.96
C TRP A 87 7.63 4.62 -13.64
N ASP A 88 8.37 5.73 -13.49
CA ASP A 88 9.81 5.74 -13.32
C ASP A 88 10.31 5.89 -11.87
N LYS A 89 9.37 6.02 -10.92
CA LYS A 89 9.66 6.13 -9.48
C LYS A 89 9.43 4.79 -8.76
N PRO A 90 9.76 4.67 -7.47
CA PRO A 90 9.61 3.44 -6.70
C PRO A 90 8.23 2.77 -6.78
N ILE A 91 8.25 1.45 -6.75
CA ILE A 91 7.06 0.58 -6.66
C ILE A 91 7.25 -0.38 -5.50
N LEU A 92 6.22 -0.53 -4.66
CA LEU A 92 6.06 -1.64 -3.73
C LEU A 92 5.03 -2.61 -4.29
N THR A 93 5.30 -3.92 -4.25
CA THR A 93 4.28 -4.94 -4.51
C THR A 93 3.92 -5.68 -3.24
N ASP A 94 2.60 -5.88 -3.02
CA ASP A 94 2.13 -6.72 -1.92
C ASP A 94 2.44 -8.21 -2.17
N SER A 95 2.20 -9.06 -1.16
CA SER A 95 2.45 -10.49 -1.27
C SER A 95 1.40 -11.27 -2.07
N GLY A 96 0.22 -10.69 -2.30
CA GLY A 96 -0.97 -11.37 -2.81
C GLY A 96 -1.78 -12.12 -1.74
N GLY A 97 -1.27 -12.24 -0.52
CA GLY A 97 -1.89 -12.99 0.58
C GLY A 97 -3.28 -12.47 0.97
N PHE A 98 -3.43 -11.14 1.14
CA PHE A 98 -4.71 -10.52 1.48
C PHE A 98 -5.79 -10.74 0.42
N GLN A 99 -5.45 -10.65 -0.88
CA GLN A 99 -6.40 -10.84 -1.97
C GLN A 99 -6.89 -12.29 -2.01
N VAL A 100 -5.99 -13.25 -1.81
CA VAL A 100 -6.36 -14.67 -1.69
C VAL A 100 -7.17 -14.90 -0.42
N TRP A 101 -6.82 -14.24 0.69
CA TRP A 101 -7.61 -14.29 1.92
C TRP A 101 -9.03 -13.79 1.68
N SER A 102 -9.26 -12.75 0.92
CA SER A 102 -10.57 -12.18 0.61
C SER A 102 -11.49 -13.09 -0.22
N LEU A 103 -10.94 -14.14 -0.86
CA LEU A 103 -11.75 -15.15 -1.62
C LEU A 103 -12.60 -16.07 -0.72
N GLY A 104 -12.40 -16.05 0.60
CA GLY A 104 -13.22 -16.77 1.57
C GLY A 104 -13.24 -18.29 1.34
N ALA A 105 -14.45 -18.87 1.18
CA ALA A 105 -14.63 -20.33 1.03
C ALA A 105 -14.01 -20.92 -0.25
N MET A 106 -13.59 -20.12 -1.21
CA MET A 106 -12.95 -20.59 -2.45
C MET A 106 -11.46 -20.92 -2.28
N ARG A 107 -10.90 -20.79 -1.08
CA ARG A 107 -9.50 -21.05 -0.76
C ARG A 107 -9.34 -22.20 0.24
N LYS A 108 -8.19 -22.86 0.15
CA LYS A 108 -7.73 -23.85 1.16
C LYS A 108 -6.29 -23.51 1.52
N ILE A 109 -6.06 -23.24 2.80
CA ILE A 109 -4.74 -22.95 3.38
C ILE A 109 -4.11 -24.25 3.86
N SER A 110 -2.82 -24.41 3.62
CA SER A 110 -1.98 -25.52 4.12
C SER A 110 -0.59 -24.97 4.50
N GLU A 111 0.27 -25.81 5.06
CA GLU A 111 1.67 -25.43 5.36
C GLU A 111 2.45 -25.02 4.11
N GLU A 112 2.15 -25.63 2.97
CA GLU A 112 2.83 -25.39 1.70
C GLU A 112 2.43 -24.03 1.09
N GLY A 113 1.17 -23.59 1.27
CA GLY A 113 0.62 -22.38 0.66
C GLY A 113 -0.88 -22.40 0.57
N VAL A 114 -1.44 -21.59 -0.33
CA VAL A 114 -2.88 -21.41 -0.49
C VAL A 114 -3.35 -21.85 -1.87
N LYS A 115 -4.24 -22.83 -1.90
CA LYS A 115 -4.92 -23.29 -3.10
C LYS A 115 -6.26 -22.59 -3.24
N PHE A 116 -6.56 -22.04 -4.42
CA PHE A 116 -7.81 -21.32 -4.68
C PHE A 116 -8.26 -21.43 -6.13
N LYS A 117 -9.49 -20.99 -6.40
CA LYS A 117 -10.02 -20.86 -7.75
C LYS A 117 -9.82 -19.43 -8.25
N SER A 118 -9.23 -19.30 -9.43
CA SER A 118 -9.07 -18.00 -10.11
C SER A 118 -10.45 -17.36 -10.33
N PRO A 119 -10.64 -16.10 -9.88
CA PRO A 119 -11.90 -15.39 -10.13
C PRO A 119 -12.08 -14.98 -11.59
N ILE A 120 -11.06 -15.17 -12.44
CA ILE A 120 -11.09 -14.77 -13.86
C ILE A 120 -11.66 -15.87 -14.73
N ASN A 121 -11.17 -17.10 -14.55
CA ASN A 121 -11.49 -18.24 -15.43
C ASN A 121 -11.83 -19.54 -14.69
N GLY A 122 -11.81 -19.54 -13.35
CA GLY A 122 -12.12 -20.69 -12.53
C GLY A 122 -11.00 -21.73 -12.40
N ASP A 123 -9.84 -21.50 -13.00
CA ASP A 123 -8.70 -22.40 -12.90
C ASP A 123 -8.22 -22.55 -11.46
N THR A 124 -7.65 -23.71 -11.16
CA THR A 124 -7.05 -23.94 -9.85
C THR A 124 -5.66 -23.32 -9.80
N CYS A 125 -5.48 -22.37 -8.89
CA CYS A 125 -4.20 -21.73 -8.60
C CYS A 125 -3.65 -22.20 -7.26
N PHE A 126 -2.32 -22.22 -7.15
CA PHE A 126 -1.62 -22.52 -5.91
C PHE A 126 -0.54 -21.45 -5.67
N LEU A 127 -0.70 -20.65 -4.64
CA LEU A 127 0.22 -19.59 -4.26
C LEU A 127 0.98 -20.01 -3.01
N THR A 128 2.29 -20.13 -3.13
CA THR A 128 3.21 -20.45 -2.05
C THR A 128 4.10 -19.24 -1.74
N PRO A 129 4.84 -19.21 -0.62
CA PRO A 129 5.85 -18.19 -0.38
C PRO A 129 6.84 -18.03 -1.54
N GLU A 130 7.33 -19.15 -2.08
CA GLU A 130 8.28 -19.15 -3.20
C GLU A 130 7.64 -18.59 -4.48
N GLU A 131 6.40 -18.98 -4.76
CA GLU A 131 5.68 -18.48 -5.94
C GLU A 131 5.39 -16.97 -5.82
N SER A 132 5.01 -16.49 -4.64
CA SER A 132 4.84 -15.05 -4.38
C SER A 132 6.15 -14.28 -4.64
N MET A 133 7.30 -14.79 -4.17
CA MET A 133 8.60 -14.17 -4.44
C MET A 133 8.96 -14.23 -5.92
N ARG A 134 8.67 -15.33 -6.61
CA ARG A 134 8.86 -15.47 -8.06
C ARG A 134 8.06 -14.43 -8.84
N ILE A 135 6.78 -14.30 -8.51
CA ILE A 135 5.89 -13.31 -9.15
C ILE A 135 6.43 -11.90 -8.95
N GLN A 136 6.72 -11.51 -7.71
CA GLN A 136 7.21 -10.16 -7.39
C GLN A 136 8.58 -9.88 -8.03
N LYS A 137 9.45 -10.88 -8.18
CA LYS A 137 10.70 -10.75 -8.91
C LYS A 137 10.48 -10.45 -10.39
N VAL A 138 9.48 -11.08 -11.03
CA VAL A 138 9.11 -10.79 -12.43
C VAL A 138 8.48 -9.41 -12.55
N LEU A 139 7.66 -9.00 -11.58
CA LEU A 139 7.13 -7.63 -11.52
C LEU A 139 8.24 -6.58 -11.33
N ASN A 140 9.37 -6.98 -10.76
CA ASN A 140 10.58 -6.18 -10.56
C ASN A 140 10.31 -4.87 -9.79
N SER A 141 9.54 -4.96 -8.71
CA SER A 141 9.29 -3.83 -7.81
C SER A 141 10.50 -3.52 -6.92
N ASP A 142 10.62 -2.29 -6.43
CA ASP A 142 11.71 -1.88 -5.53
C ASP A 142 11.57 -2.52 -4.15
N ILE A 143 10.33 -2.61 -3.64
CA ILE A 143 10.02 -3.24 -2.36
C ILE A 143 9.08 -4.42 -2.59
N VAL A 144 9.48 -5.57 -2.06
CA VAL A 144 8.80 -6.87 -2.12
C VAL A 144 8.30 -7.21 -0.72
N MET A 145 7.09 -7.75 -0.60
CA MET A 145 6.54 -8.18 0.69
C MET A 145 6.60 -9.70 0.83
N ILE A 146 6.95 -10.21 2.02
CA ILE A 146 6.85 -11.66 2.31
C ILE A 146 5.42 -12.16 2.13
N PHE A 147 5.25 -13.45 1.81
CA PHE A 147 3.93 -14.08 1.81
C PHE A 147 3.51 -14.41 3.24
N ASP A 148 2.32 -13.97 3.64
CA ASP A 148 1.79 -14.08 4.99
C ASP A 148 0.33 -14.56 5.00
N GLU A 149 -0.13 -15.04 6.14
CA GLU A 149 -1.53 -15.34 6.39
C GLU A 149 -2.19 -14.20 7.17
N CYS A 150 -3.22 -13.60 6.60
CA CYS A 150 -4.06 -12.62 7.30
C CYS A 150 -5.00 -13.32 8.27
N THR A 151 -4.81 -13.10 9.57
CA THR A 151 -5.73 -13.58 10.61
C THR A 151 -7.09 -12.88 10.44
N PRO A 152 -8.22 -13.61 10.42
CA PRO A 152 -9.54 -12.99 10.38
C PRO A 152 -9.84 -12.22 11.67
N TYR A 153 -10.78 -11.27 11.60
CA TYR A 153 -11.36 -10.62 12.78
C TYR A 153 -12.86 -10.93 12.86
N PRO A 154 -13.41 -11.33 14.03
CA PRO A 154 -12.67 -11.67 15.26
C PRO A 154 -11.96 -13.03 15.14
N ALA A 155 -10.91 -13.23 15.93
CA ALA A 155 -10.20 -14.49 16.09
C ALA A 155 -9.92 -14.76 17.57
N THR A 156 -9.90 -16.03 17.96
CA THR A 156 -9.42 -16.45 19.26
C THR A 156 -7.89 -16.31 19.34
N HIS A 157 -7.33 -16.24 20.54
CA HIS A 157 -5.89 -16.21 20.73
C HIS A 157 -5.19 -17.41 20.07
N LYS A 158 -5.80 -18.60 20.15
CA LYS A 158 -5.26 -19.82 19.53
C LYS A 158 -5.23 -19.70 17.99
N GLU A 159 -6.32 -19.27 17.36
CA GLU A 159 -6.39 -19.06 15.90
C GLU A 159 -5.37 -18.01 15.44
N ALA A 160 -5.26 -16.90 16.15
CA ALA A 160 -4.27 -15.87 15.86
C ALA A 160 -2.83 -16.37 16.05
N SER A 161 -2.58 -17.19 17.06
CA SER A 161 -1.28 -17.82 17.29
C SER A 161 -0.91 -18.79 16.15
N ASP A 162 -1.83 -19.68 15.77
CA ASP A 162 -1.60 -20.67 14.71
C ASP A 162 -1.31 -19.96 13.38
N SER A 163 -2.07 -18.95 13.02
CA SER A 163 -1.90 -18.10 11.83
C SER A 163 -0.56 -17.34 11.85
N MET A 164 -0.22 -16.71 12.97
CA MET A 164 1.04 -15.99 13.15
C MET A 164 2.24 -16.92 13.00
N GLN A 165 2.21 -18.12 13.60
CA GLN A 165 3.27 -19.09 13.49
C GLN A 165 3.45 -19.61 12.04
N LEU A 166 2.35 -19.81 11.30
CA LEU A 166 2.40 -20.13 9.88
C LEU A 166 3.06 -18.99 9.08
N SER A 167 2.68 -17.74 9.36
CA SER A 167 3.28 -16.55 8.72
C SER A 167 4.78 -16.46 9.00
N LEU A 168 5.27 -16.80 10.20
CA LEU A 168 6.71 -16.83 10.49
C LEU A 168 7.45 -17.90 9.68
N ARG A 169 6.88 -19.10 9.53
CA ARG A 169 7.49 -20.15 8.69
C ARG A 169 7.50 -19.73 7.21
N TRP A 170 6.43 -19.11 6.74
CA TRP A 170 6.35 -18.55 5.38
C TRP A 170 7.29 -17.37 5.16
N ALA A 171 7.53 -16.56 6.20
CA ALA A 171 8.51 -15.47 6.15
C ALA A 171 9.93 -15.99 5.88
N LYS A 172 10.34 -17.06 6.57
CA LYS A 172 11.64 -17.71 6.32
C LYS A 172 11.74 -18.26 4.90
N ARG A 173 10.71 -18.95 4.42
CA ARG A 173 10.66 -19.49 3.06
C ARG A 173 10.66 -18.36 2.00
N SER A 174 9.94 -17.27 2.26
CA SER A 174 9.98 -16.08 1.40
C SER A 174 11.38 -15.49 1.32
N LYS A 175 12.07 -15.35 2.45
CA LYS A 175 13.45 -14.84 2.49
C LYS A 175 14.40 -15.72 1.68
N ASP A 176 14.33 -17.04 1.86
CA ASP A 176 15.19 -17.98 1.16
C ASP A 176 14.97 -17.94 -0.37
N ALA A 177 13.70 -17.88 -0.79
CA ALA A 177 13.33 -17.76 -2.20
C ALA A 177 13.75 -16.41 -2.78
N PHE A 178 13.52 -15.32 -2.04
CA PHE A 178 13.95 -13.98 -2.45
C PHE A 178 15.45 -13.92 -2.70
N ASP A 179 16.28 -14.42 -1.76
CA ASP A 179 17.73 -14.43 -1.89
C ASP A 179 18.19 -15.26 -3.09
N MET A 180 17.56 -16.40 -3.33
CA MET A 180 17.82 -17.23 -4.51
C MET A 180 17.55 -16.47 -5.81
N PHE A 181 16.42 -15.77 -5.91
CA PHE A 181 16.03 -15.06 -7.14
C PHE A 181 16.83 -13.78 -7.40
N GLN A 182 17.53 -13.19 -6.41
CA GLN A 182 18.32 -11.98 -6.61
C GLN A 182 19.40 -12.14 -7.68
N SER A 183 20.01 -13.32 -7.79
CA SER A 183 21.07 -13.62 -8.78
C SER A 183 20.55 -14.04 -10.15
N MET A 184 19.22 -14.16 -10.33
CA MET A 184 18.61 -14.66 -11.56
C MET A 184 18.07 -13.51 -12.43
N SER A 185 18.20 -13.64 -13.75
CA SER A 185 17.52 -12.77 -14.70
C SER A 185 15.99 -13.01 -14.67
N LEU A 186 15.19 -12.05 -15.15
CA LEU A 186 13.73 -12.21 -15.25
C LEU A 186 13.33 -13.44 -16.06
N GLN A 187 14.04 -13.73 -17.16
CA GLN A 187 13.78 -14.91 -17.98
C GLN A 187 14.07 -16.20 -17.23
N GLN A 188 15.21 -16.29 -16.53
CA GLN A 188 15.52 -17.46 -15.71
C GLN A 188 14.45 -17.70 -14.64
N VAL A 189 13.96 -16.64 -14.01
CA VAL A 189 12.88 -16.73 -13.00
C VAL A 189 11.56 -17.20 -13.61
N LEU A 190 11.22 -16.76 -14.83
CA LEU A 190 10.05 -17.26 -15.56
C LEU A 190 10.15 -18.77 -15.84
N ASP A 191 11.34 -19.23 -16.24
CA ASP A 191 11.59 -20.62 -16.65
C ASP A 191 11.65 -21.59 -15.46
N THR A 192 11.73 -21.10 -14.20
CA THR A 192 11.74 -21.96 -13.01
C THR A 192 10.40 -22.64 -12.74
N HIS A 193 9.30 -22.25 -13.40
CA HIS A 193 8.01 -22.87 -13.24
C HIS A 193 7.76 -23.92 -14.32
N PRO A 194 7.61 -25.21 -14.03
CA PRO A 194 7.12 -26.17 -14.99
C PRO A 194 5.69 -25.75 -15.37
N SER A 195 5.49 -25.47 -16.66
CA SER A 195 4.18 -25.19 -17.20
C SER A 195 3.21 -26.30 -16.76
N THR A 196 2.28 -25.97 -15.82
CA THR A 196 1.11 -26.85 -15.61
C THR A 196 0.33 -26.80 -16.93
N GLY A 197 0.49 -27.86 -17.72
CA GLY A 197 0.00 -27.96 -19.06
C GLY A 197 -1.48 -27.69 -19.17
N SER A 198 -1.82 -26.66 -19.90
CA SER A 198 -2.94 -26.67 -20.83
C SER A 198 -2.41 -26.02 -22.11
N GLY A 199 -2.17 -26.87 -23.10
CA GLY A 199 -1.50 -26.52 -24.33
C GLY A 199 -2.21 -25.43 -25.13
N ARG A 200 -1.39 -24.53 -25.61
CA ARG A 200 -1.39 -24.09 -27.02
C ARG A 200 -0.01 -23.58 -27.34
N SER A 201 0.76 -24.46 -27.97
CA SER A 201 1.94 -24.11 -28.73
C SER A 201 1.51 -23.25 -29.91
N ASP A 202 1.58 -21.96 -29.79
CA ASP A 202 1.81 -21.05 -30.88
C ASP A 202 3.08 -20.27 -30.55
N GLU A 203 4.21 -20.86 -30.95
CA GLU A 203 5.50 -20.18 -31.04
C GLU A 203 5.40 -19.04 -32.06
N LYS A 204 4.85 -17.91 -31.70
CA LYS A 204 5.15 -16.65 -32.33
C LYS A 204 6.46 -16.13 -31.74
N LYS A 205 7.54 -16.32 -32.48
CA LYS A 205 8.79 -15.58 -32.32
C LYS A 205 8.44 -14.10 -32.20
N ILE A 206 8.46 -13.56 -30.98
CA ILE A 206 8.44 -12.13 -30.75
C ILE A 206 9.76 -11.61 -31.32
N SER A 207 9.67 -10.68 -32.24
CA SER A 207 10.81 -10.11 -32.94
C SER A 207 11.82 -9.51 -31.96
N GLU A 208 13.10 -9.68 -32.24
CA GLU A 208 14.26 -9.29 -31.44
C GLU A 208 14.46 -7.77 -31.22
N THR A 209 13.47 -6.97 -31.39
CA THR A 209 13.58 -5.51 -31.32
C THR A 209 13.11 -4.92 -30.03
N VAL A 210 13.73 -5.12 -28.98
CA VAL A 210 13.98 -4.39 -27.74
C VAL A 210 14.30 -5.40 -26.64
N ARG A 211 15.54 -5.84 -26.56
CA ARG A 211 16.04 -6.40 -25.30
C ARG A 211 16.27 -5.23 -24.36
N PRO A 212 15.50 -5.09 -23.27
CA PRO A 212 15.89 -4.18 -22.21
C PRO A 212 17.18 -4.72 -21.61
N GLU A 213 18.24 -3.93 -21.62
CA GLU A 213 19.42 -4.27 -20.86
C GLU A 213 19.01 -4.40 -19.37
N PRO A 214 19.45 -5.45 -18.66
CA PRO A 214 19.30 -5.51 -17.23
C PRO A 214 19.98 -4.27 -16.66
N VAL A 215 19.31 -3.50 -15.81
CA VAL A 215 19.98 -2.48 -15.02
C VAL A 215 20.85 -3.23 -14.03
N GLU A 216 22.14 -3.39 -14.36
CA GLU A 216 23.11 -4.08 -13.51
C GLU A 216 23.11 -3.43 -12.11
N GLY A 217 22.91 -4.23 -11.05
CA GLY A 217 23.04 -3.80 -9.67
C GLY A 217 21.74 -3.40 -8.96
N GLN A 218 20.56 -3.55 -9.54
CA GLN A 218 19.29 -3.32 -8.82
C GLN A 218 19.00 -4.47 -7.87
N THR A 219 19.14 -4.22 -6.57
CA THR A 219 18.66 -5.11 -5.51
C THR A 219 17.29 -4.64 -5.04
N ASN A 220 16.26 -5.49 -5.18
CA ASN A 220 14.98 -5.28 -4.56
C ASN A 220 15.15 -5.32 -3.02
N ALA A 221 14.26 -4.68 -2.27
CA ALA A 221 14.19 -4.79 -0.82
C ALA A 221 13.08 -5.76 -0.41
N LEU A 222 13.27 -6.51 0.68
CA LEU A 222 12.27 -7.42 1.21
C LEU A 222 11.79 -6.94 2.59
N PHE A 223 10.46 -6.79 2.75
CA PHE A 223 9.86 -6.41 4.02
C PHE A 223 9.17 -7.60 4.70
N GLY A 224 9.41 -7.75 6.01
CA GLY A 224 8.68 -8.66 6.88
C GLY A 224 7.32 -8.10 7.27
N ILE A 225 6.33 -8.97 7.51
CA ILE A 225 4.98 -8.58 7.92
C ILE A 225 4.67 -9.16 9.30
N ILE A 226 4.44 -8.29 10.29
CA ILE A 226 4.09 -8.66 11.65
C ILE A 226 2.60 -9.01 11.69
N GLN A 227 2.29 -10.24 12.12
CA GLN A 227 0.94 -10.73 12.38
C GLN A 227 0.75 -11.00 13.88
N GLY A 228 -0.44 -11.43 14.31
CA GLY A 228 -0.76 -11.75 15.72
C GLY A 228 -2.16 -11.27 16.14
N GLY A 229 -3.02 -10.89 15.18
CA GLY A 229 -4.37 -10.41 15.46
C GLY A 229 -4.36 -9.21 16.42
N MET A 230 -5.31 -9.22 17.36
CA MET A 230 -5.44 -8.16 18.40
C MET A 230 -4.75 -8.53 19.72
N PHE A 231 -3.70 -9.39 19.67
CA PHE A 231 -2.99 -9.91 20.84
C PHE A 231 -1.55 -9.39 20.87
N GLU A 232 -1.24 -8.60 21.89
CA GLU A 232 0.06 -7.91 22.03
C GLU A 232 1.23 -8.90 22.17
N ASP A 233 1.03 -9.95 22.95
CA ASP A 233 2.02 -11.03 23.14
C ASP A 233 2.37 -11.75 21.83
N LEU A 234 1.37 -12.00 20.98
CA LEU A 234 1.59 -12.62 19.66
C LEU A 234 2.32 -11.67 18.71
N ARG A 235 2.02 -10.36 18.76
CA ARG A 235 2.75 -9.34 18.01
C ARG A 235 4.22 -9.29 18.40
N ASP A 236 4.52 -9.41 19.70
CA ASP A 236 5.89 -9.46 20.21
C ASP A 236 6.64 -10.70 19.73
N VAL A 237 6.00 -11.87 19.74
CA VAL A 237 6.58 -13.12 19.20
C VAL A 237 6.83 -13.00 17.69
N SER A 238 5.85 -12.49 16.95
CA SER A 238 5.97 -12.26 15.50
C SER A 238 7.14 -11.34 15.17
N LEU A 239 7.24 -10.21 15.88
CA LEU A 239 8.33 -9.24 15.68
C LEU A 239 9.70 -9.87 15.97
N ALA A 240 9.84 -10.57 17.09
CA ALA A 240 11.11 -11.23 17.45
C ALA A 240 11.56 -12.22 16.36
N GLY A 241 10.65 -13.09 15.88
CA GLY A 241 10.97 -14.05 14.85
C GLY A 241 11.34 -13.41 13.49
N LEU A 242 10.69 -12.30 13.13
CA LEU A 242 11.02 -11.56 11.91
C LEU A 242 12.36 -10.82 12.02
N VAL A 243 12.69 -10.28 13.19
CA VAL A 243 13.98 -9.61 13.42
C VAL A 243 15.13 -10.62 13.32
N ASP A 244 14.94 -11.84 13.82
CA ASP A 244 15.93 -12.92 13.71
C ASP A 244 16.18 -13.36 12.25
N ILE A 245 15.19 -13.28 11.36
CA ILE A 245 15.33 -13.56 9.92
C ILE A 245 16.09 -12.43 9.20
N ASP A 246 15.98 -11.21 9.67
CA ASP A 246 16.53 -9.96 9.14
C ASP A 246 15.93 -9.55 7.78
N PHE A 247 15.10 -8.51 7.82
CA PHE A 247 14.48 -7.88 6.65
C PHE A 247 14.98 -6.44 6.47
N ASP A 248 14.82 -5.93 5.26
CA ASP A 248 15.15 -4.53 4.94
C ASP A 248 14.21 -3.53 5.61
N GLY A 249 12.96 -3.91 5.85
CA GLY A 249 11.93 -3.13 6.53
C GLY A 249 10.87 -4.03 7.15
N PHE A 250 9.96 -3.43 7.93
CA PHE A 250 8.93 -4.17 8.66
C PHE A 250 7.56 -3.53 8.45
N ALA A 251 6.57 -4.36 8.12
CA ALA A 251 5.18 -3.96 8.01
C ALA A 251 4.34 -4.50 9.17
N ILE A 252 3.32 -3.76 9.57
CA ILE A 252 2.29 -4.17 10.51
C ILE A 252 1.06 -4.56 9.69
N GLY A 253 0.76 -5.85 9.64
CA GLY A 253 -0.39 -6.41 8.93
C GLY A 253 -1.58 -6.67 9.85
N GLY A 254 -2.75 -6.96 9.24
CA GLY A 254 -3.95 -7.41 9.95
C GLY A 254 -4.61 -6.35 10.85
N LEU A 255 -4.46 -5.05 10.56
CA LEU A 255 -5.09 -3.93 11.26
C LEU A 255 -6.03 -3.12 10.34
N SER A 256 -6.72 -3.77 9.43
CA SER A 256 -7.76 -3.17 8.57
C SER A 256 -8.84 -4.19 8.22
N GLY A 257 -9.05 -5.17 9.10
CA GLY A 257 -9.91 -6.33 8.89
C GLY A 257 -11.34 -6.20 9.43
N GLY A 258 -11.72 -5.02 9.96
CA GLY A 258 -13.04 -4.77 10.55
C GLY A 258 -13.06 -4.71 12.07
N GLU A 259 -11.90 -4.67 12.71
CA GLU A 259 -11.73 -4.45 14.13
C GLU A 259 -12.19 -3.05 14.57
N PRO A 260 -12.60 -2.85 15.83
CA PRO A 260 -12.83 -1.54 16.41
C PRO A 260 -11.58 -0.66 16.32
N LYS A 261 -11.77 0.63 16.10
CA LYS A 261 -10.68 1.59 15.97
C LYS A 261 -9.77 1.64 17.19
N GLU A 262 -10.35 1.48 18.37
CA GLU A 262 -9.65 1.46 19.65
C GLU A 262 -8.67 0.29 19.74
N ASP A 263 -9.07 -0.89 19.26
CA ASP A 263 -8.20 -2.08 19.20
C ASP A 263 -7.07 -1.90 18.20
N MET A 264 -7.36 -1.37 17.02
CA MET A 264 -6.34 -1.03 16.02
C MET A 264 -5.29 -0.08 16.62
N LEU A 265 -5.72 1.01 17.25
CA LEU A 265 -4.82 2.02 17.84
C LEU A 265 -4.01 1.45 19.01
N ARG A 266 -4.61 0.58 19.86
CA ARG A 266 -3.92 -0.10 20.95
C ARG A 266 -2.80 -0.99 20.45
N ILE A 267 -3.09 -1.85 19.48
CA ILE A 267 -2.08 -2.75 18.86
C ILE A 267 -1.00 -1.95 18.15
N LEU A 268 -1.37 -0.88 17.45
CA LEU A 268 -0.42 -0.01 16.78
C LEU A 268 0.54 0.66 17.78
N ALA A 269 0.02 1.23 18.87
CA ALA A 269 0.80 1.87 19.92
C ALA A 269 1.74 0.87 20.65
N HIS A 270 1.31 -0.39 20.78
CA HIS A 270 2.14 -1.46 21.32
C HIS A 270 3.26 -1.90 20.39
N THR A 271 2.95 -2.04 19.08
CA THR A 271 3.83 -2.72 18.12
C THR A 271 4.82 -1.76 17.46
N ALA A 272 4.36 -0.61 16.95
CA ALA A 272 5.16 0.26 16.11
C ALA A 272 6.43 0.81 16.78
N PRO A 273 6.43 1.21 18.07
CA PRO A 273 7.64 1.69 18.75
C PRO A 273 8.72 0.63 18.93
N LYS A 274 8.34 -0.65 18.93
CA LYS A 274 9.26 -1.78 19.15
C LYS A 274 10.00 -2.21 17.88
N LEU A 275 9.57 -1.74 16.71
CA LEU A 275 10.22 -2.04 15.45
C LEU A 275 11.65 -1.44 15.40
N PRO A 276 12.60 -2.09 14.71
CA PRO A 276 13.96 -1.62 14.59
C PRO A 276 14.03 -0.14 14.19
N PRO A 277 14.80 0.70 14.89
CA PRO A 277 14.82 2.14 14.65
C PRO A 277 15.49 2.52 13.33
N ASN A 278 16.39 1.69 12.82
CA ASN A 278 17.15 1.89 11.58
C ASN A 278 16.49 1.26 10.35
N LYS A 279 15.27 0.78 10.46
CA LYS A 279 14.49 0.20 9.35
C LYS A 279 13.20 1.00 9.15
N PRO A 280 12.67 1.10 7.90
CA PRO A 280 11.37 1.70 7.66
C PRO A 280 10.23 0.84 8.21
N ARG A 281 9.15 1.51 8.62
CA ARG A 281 7.97 0.93 9.28
C ARG A 281 6.72 1.22 8.44
N TYR A 282 6.04 0.18 8.01
CA TYR A 282 4.91 0.28 7.11
C TYR A 282 3.63 -0.23 7.77
N LEU A 283 2.56 0.55 7.79
CA LEU A 283 1.22 0.14 8.23
C LEU A 283 0.36 -0.17 7.01
N MET A 284 -0.03 -1.43 6.84
CA MET A 284 -0.70 -1.93 5.64
C MET A 284 -2.20 -1.65 5.65
N GLY A 285 -2.72 -1.11 4.54
CA GLY A 285 -4.15 -1.00 4.26
C GLY A 285 -4.91 0.05 5.07
N VAL A 286 -4.22 0.90 5.83
CA VAL A 286 -4.80 1.93 6.71
C VAL A 286 -4.43 3.32 6.19
N GLY A 287 -5.28 4.31 6.15
CA GLY A 287 -6.65 4.40 6.56
C GLY A 287 -7.22 5.80 6.28
N THR A 288 -8.05 6.31 7.20
CA THR A 288 -8.53 7.70 7.14
C THR A 288 -7.41 8.71 7.41
N PRO A 289 -7.58 9.99 7.07
CA PRO A 289 -6.60 11.03 7.42
C PRO A 289 -6.25 11.03 8.92
N GLU A 290 -7.22 10.81 9.78
CA GLU A 290 -7.05 10.73 11.23
C GLU A 290 -6.21 9.52 11.65
N ASP A 291 -6.40 8.37 10.97
CA ASP A 291 -5.60 7.17 11.22
C ASP A 291 -4.14 7.37 10.85
N LEU A 292 -3.88 8.06 9.73
CA LEU A 292 -2.52 8.37 9.28
C LEU A 292 -1.79 9.25 10.27
N VAL A 293 -2.43 10.33 10.76
CA VAL A 293 -1.83 11.21 11.78
C VAL A 293 -1.56 10.46 13.09
N ALA A 294 -2.51 9.63 13.55
CA ALA A 294 -2.34 8.80 14.73
C ALA A 294 -1.21 7.78 14.58
N ALA A 295 -1.07 7.16 13.40
CA ALA A 295 -0.03 6.19 13.14
C ALA A 295 1.36 6.83 13.02
N VAL A 296 1.49 8.00 12.39
CA VAL A 296 2.75 8.77 12.39
C VAL A 296 3.15 9.16 13.81
N SER A 297 2.19 9.51 14.67
CA SER A 297 2.44 9.76 16.12
C SER A 297 3.06 8.55 16.83
N ASN A 298 2.83 7.33 16.33
CA ASN A 298 3.38 6.09 16.86
C ASN A 298 4.65 5.61 16.12
N GLY A 299 5.18 6.40 15.19
CA GLY A 299 6.43 6.13 14.51
C GLY A 299 6.32 5.28 13.24
N VAL A 300 5.17 5.29 12.58
CA VAL A 300 5.00 4.66 11.26
C VAL A 300 5.50 5.59 10.15
N ASP A 301 6.17 5.03 9.15
CA ASP A 301 6.83 5.75 8.06
C ASP A 301 6.08 5.67 6.73
N MET A 302 5.39 4.56 6.46
CA MET A 302 4.79 4.28 5.15
C MET A 302 3.36 3.77 5.29
N PHE A 303 2.52 4.11 4.32
CA PHE A 303 1.10 3.78 4.30
C PHE A 303 0.62 3.48 2.90
N ASP A 304 -0.39 2.61 2.80
CA ASP A 304 -1.26 2.45 1.64
C ASP A 304 -2.71 2.36 2.08
N CYS A 305 -3.62 2.74 1.24
CA CYS A 305 -5.03 2.44 1.39
C CYS A 305 -5.78 2.67 0.07
N VAL A 306 -6.74 1.81 -0.22
CA VAL A 306 -7.65 2.01 -1.37
C VAL A 306 -8.70 3.10 -1.11
N MET A 307 -8.82 3.56 0.14
CA MET A 307 -9.88 4.47 0.58
C MET A 307 -9.92 5.79 -0.22
N PRO A 308 -8.82 6.53 -0.43
CA PRO A 308 -8.89 7.80 -1.14
C PRO A 308 -9.45 7.64 -2.56
N THR A 309 -9.03 6.62 -3.30
CA THR A 309 -9.52 6.38 -4.67
C THR A 309 -10.91 5.75 -4.69
N ARG A 310 -11.20 4.80 -3.78
CA ARG A 310 -12.52 4.17 -3.65
C ARG A 310 -13.59 5.19 -3.25
N ASN A 311 -13.31 6.00 -2.23
CA ASN A 311 -14.22 7.02 -1.74
C ASN A 311 -14.47 8.11 -2.78
N ALA A 312 -13.44 8.54 -3.52
CA ALA A 312 -13.56 9.49 -4.60
C ALA A 312 -14.60 9.06 -5.66
N ARG A 313 -14.52 7.80 -6.12
CA ARG A 313 -15.49 7.24 -7.07
C ARG A 313 -16.91 7.13 -6.51
N ASN A 314 -17.03 7.01 -5.19
CA ASN A 314 -18.32 6.98 -4.48
C ASN A 314 -18.79 8.39 -4.04
N GLY A 315 -18.10 9.44 -4.47
CA GLY A 315 -18.45 10.84 -4.16
C GLY A 315 -18.21 11.23 -2.70
N TRP A 316 -17.27 10.55 -2.02
CA TRP A 316 -16.82 10.89 -0.66
C TRP A 316 -15.42 11.48 -0.73
N LEU A 317 -15.29 12.76 -0.35
CA LEU A 317 -14.10 13.58 -0.56
C LEU A 317 -13.57 14.10 0.77
N PHE A 318 -12.26 14.06 0.93
CA PHE A 318 -11.58 14.53 2.12
C PHE A 318 -11.15 15.98 1.94
N THR A 319 -11.43 16.84 2.92
CA THR A 319 -10.95 18.22 2.97
C THR A 319 -10.28 18.52 4.29
N GLN A 320 -9.57 19.64 4.40
CA GLN A 320 -8.96 20.04 5.67
C GLN A 320 -10.02 20.25 6.79
N TYR A 321 -11.26 20.55 6.43
CA TYR A 321 -12.33 20.89 7.35
C TYR A 321 -13.31 19.73 7.64
N GLY A 322 -13.06 18.57 7.08
CA GLY A 322 -13.90 17.37 7.22
C GLY A 322 -14.28 16.76 5.87
N ASP A 323 -15.21 15.82 5.90
CA ASP A 323 -15.58 15.06 4.72
C ASP A 323 -16.79 15.66 3.99
N ILE A 324 -16.70 15.68 2.67
CA ILE A 324 -17.78 16.09 1.75
C ILE A 324 -18.33 14.86 1.04
N LYS A 325 -19.65 14.68 1.13
CA LYS A 325 -20.38 13.70 0.29
C LYS A 325 -21.01 14.45 -0.87
N ILE A 326 -20.31 14.54 -2.00
CA ILE A 326 -20.68 15.38 -3.15
C ILE A 326 -22.04 15.04 -3.75
N LYS A 327 -22.55 13.82 -3.52
CA LYS A 327 -23.91 13.39 -3.91
C LYS A 327 -25.05 14.13 -3.20
N ASN A 328 -24.76 14.82 -2.09
CA ASN A 328 -25.76 15.54 -1.32
C ASN A 328 -26.33 16.71 -2.14
N ALA A 329 -27.66 16.86 -2.16
CA ALA A 329 -28.36 17.90 -2.88
C ALA A 329 -27.95 19.34 -2.47
N PHE A 330 -27.42 19.51 -1.28
CA PHE A 330 -26.85 20.78 -0.79
C PHE A 330 -25.82 21.37 -1.78
N TYR A 331 -25.03 20.53 -2.46
CA TYR A 331 -23.97 20.95 -3.37
C TYR A 331 -24.44 21.27 -4.80
N LYS A 332 -25.75 21.09 -5.11
CA LYS A 332 -26.29 21.24 -6.46
C LYS A 332 -26.03 22.63 -7.07
N GLN A 333 -26.00 23.68 -6.24
CA GLN A 333 -25.80 25.06 -6.66
C GLN A 333 -24.59 25.72 -6.00
N ASP A 334 -23.73 24.92 -5.34
CA ASP A 334 -22.55 25.41 -4.62
C ASP A 334 -21.42 25.75 -5.60
N THR A 335 -21.13 27.04 -5.76
CA THR A 335 -20.10 27.56 -6.66
C THR A 335 -18.68 27.54 -6.06
N GLN A 336 -18.52 27.08 -4.82
CA GLN A 336 -17.22 26.99 -4.16
C GLN A 336 -16.43 25.75 -4.62
N PRO A 337 -15.08 25.76 -4.52
CA PRO A 337 -14.26 24.58 -4.71
C PRO A 337 -14.53 23.53 -3.62
N LEU A 338 -14.04 22.31 -3.78
CA LEU A 338 -14.12 21.26 -2.74
C LEU A 338 -13.50 21.73 -1.42
N ASP A 339 -12.32 22.31 -1.50
CA ASP A 339 -11.56 22.85 -0.38
C ASP A 339 -10.93 24.18 -0.85
N ALA A 340 -11.21 25.26 -0.13
CA ALA A 340 -10.76 26.60 -0.51
C ALA A 340 -9.25 26.79 -0.38
N ASP A 341 -8.61 26.00 0.51
CA ASP A 341 -7.18 26.05 0.77
C ASP A 341 -6.40 24.98 -0.03
N CYS A 342 -7.08 24.23 -0.91
CA CYS A 342 -6.47 23.18 -1.71
C CYS A 342 -6.13 23.70 -3.12
N ASP A 343 -4.89 23.53 -3.52
CA ASP A 343 -4.36 23.97 -4.82
C ASP A 343 -4.33 22.87 -5.89
N CYS A 344 -4.98 21.71 -5.66
CA CYS A 344 -5.04 20.64 -6.66
C CYS A 344 -5.77 21.09 -7.94
N TYR A 345 -5.53 20.37 -9.03
CA TYR A 345 -6.18 20.66 -10.33
C TYR A 345 -7.70 20.77 -10.20
N THR A 346 -8.34 19.90 -9.43
CA THR A 346 -9.80 19.90 -9.25
C THR A 346 -10.28 21.16 -8.54
N CYS A 347 -9.67 21.54 -7.42
CA CYS A 347 -10.10 22.71 -6.63
C CYS A 347 -9.85 24.04 -7.35
N ARG A 348 -8.77 24.14 -8.14
CA ARG A 348 -8.47 25.36 -8.92
C ARG A 348 -9.42 25.61 -10.10
N ASN A 349 -10.04 24.56 -10.63
CA ASN A 349 -10.74 24.66 -11.91
C ASN A 349 -12.24 24.34 -11.82
N PHE A 350 -12.72 23.68 -10.77
CA PHE A 350 -14.10 23.17 -10.73
C PHE A 350 -14.78 23.45 -9.40
N THR A 351 -16.10 23.66 -9.48
CA THR A 351 -16.96 23.90 -8.33
C THR A 351 -17.59 22.62 -7.81
N ARG A 352 -18.07 22.65 -6.56
CA ARG A 352 -18.84 21.53 -5.97
C ARG A 352 -20.10 21.25 -6.78
N ALA A 353 -20.78 22.28 -7.34
CA ALA A 353 -21.94 22.09 -8.20
C ALA A 353 -21.63 21.27 -9.44
N TYR A 354 -20.50 21.55 -10.11
CA TYR A 354 -20.08 20.80 -11.28
C TYR A 354 -19.73 19.34 -10.93
N LEU A 355 -18.98 19.13 -9.87
CA LEU A 355 -18.64 17.77 -9.40
C LEU A 355 -19.87 17.00 -8.95
N HIS A 356 -20.83 17.65 -8.28
CA HIS A 356 -22.14 17.07 -7.96
C HIS A 356 -22.88 16.64 -9.24
N HIS A 357 -22.93 17.50 -10.26
CA HIS A 357 -23.54 17.18 -11.54
C HIS A 357 -22.90 15.96 -12.18
N LEU A 358 -21.58 15.95 -12.34
CA LEU A 358 -20.82 14.81 -12.93
C LEU A 358 -21.07 13.50 -12.17
N HIS A 359 -21.09 13.57 -10.84
CA HIS A 359 -21.37 12.39 -10.01
C HIS A 359 -22.81 11.87 -10.22
N LYS A 360 -23.80 12.76 -10.33
CA LYS A 360 -25.21 12.39 -10.53
C LYS A 360 -25.49 11.77 -11.89
N VAL A 361 -24.81 12.20 -12.93
CA VAL A 361 -24.97 11.65 -14.29
C VAL A 361 -24.01 10.47 -14.56
N GLY A 362 -23.14 10.12 -13.59
CA GLY A 362 -22.24 8.98 -13.72
C GLY A 362 -21.05 9.23 -14.67
N GLU A 363 -20.68 10.51 -14.87
CA GLU A 363 -19.57 10.86 -15.77
C GLU A 363 -18.22 10.42 -15.23
N ILE A 364 -17.40 9.78 -16.09
CA ILE A 364 -16.05 9.28 -15.74
C ILE A 364 -15.16 10.43 -15.23
N LEU A 365 -15.27 11.61 -15.84
CA LEU A 365 -14.51 12.80 -15.42
C LEU A 365 -14.76 13.15 -13.95
N GLY A 366 -15.98 12.98 -13.44
CA GLY A 366 -16.28 13.21 -12.02
C GLY A 366 -15.47 12.31 -11.09
N ALA A 367 -15.42 11.01 -11.38
CA ALA A 367 -14.62 10.07 -10.61
C ALA A 367 -13.11 10.40 -10.67
N ARG A 368 -12.60 10.82 -11.84
CA ARG A 368 -11.21 11.23 -12.05
C ARG A 368 -10.86 12.48 -11.24
N LEU A 369 -11.64 13.56 -11.37
CA LEU A 369 -11.41 14.81 -10.65
C LEU A 369 -11.44 14.62 -9.12
N ASN A 370 -12.39 13.82 -8.65
CA ASN A 370 -12.49 13.46 -7.24
C ASN A 370 -11.27 12.67 -6.76
N THR A 371 -10.75 11.76 -7.61
CA THR A 371 -9.55 10.96 -7.28
C THR A 371 -8.30 11.83 -7.20
N ILE A 372 -8.11 12.75 -8.14
CA ILE A 372 -7.01 13.73 -8.11
C ILE A 372 -7.04 14.50 -6.79
N HIS A 373 -8.21 15.02 -6.40
CA HIS A 373 -8.35 15.77 -5.15
C HIS A 373 -8.02 14.93 -3.92
N ASN A 374 -8.61 13.74 -3.77
CA ASN A 374 -8.39 12.91 -2.58
C ASN A 374 -6.94 12.45 -2.45
N LEU A 375 -6.29 12.07 -3.55
CA LEU A 375 -4.89 11.67 -3.51
C LEU A 375 -3.97 12.86 -3.24
N HIS A 376 -4.23 14.02 -3.85
CA HIS A 376 -3.49 15.25 -3.55
C HIS A 376 -3.60 15.62 -2.07
N TYR A 377 -4.80 15.55 -1.49
CA TYR A 377 -5.01 15.78 -0.05
C TYR A 377 -4.14 14.87 0.82
N TYR A 378 -4.06 13.57 0.48
CA TYR A 378 -3.22 12.62 1.21
C TYR A 378 -1.72 12.95 1.07
N GLN A 379 -1.25 13.36 -0.11
CA GLN A 379 0.16 13.74 -0.29
C GLN A 379 0.49 15.05 0.47
N VAL A 380 -0.39 16.04 0.45
CA VAL A 380 -0.24 17.28 1.22
C VAL A 380 -0.24 17.01 2.71
N LEU A 381 -1.07 16.10 3.20
CA LEU A 381 -1.06 15.67 4.61
C LEU A 381 0.29 15.07 5.00
N MET A 382 0.85 14.18 4.16
CA MET A 382 2.19 13.61 4.41
C MET A 382 3.27 14.69 4.40
N GLN A 383 3.22 15.61 3.44
CA GLN A 383 4.16 16.73 3.35
C GLN A 383 4.09 17.63 4.59
N GLY A 384 2.88 17.95 5.06
CA GLY A 384 2.68 18.73 6.28
C GLY A 384 3.26 18.05 7.52
N MET A 385 3.04 16.73 7.66
CA MET A 385 3.62 15.95 8.77
C MET A 385 5.17 15.92 8.69
N ARG A 386 5.75 15.71 7.50
CA ARG A 386 7.22 15.78 7.31
C ARG A 386 7.77 17.13 7.76
N ALA A 387 7.18 18.23 7.30
CA ALA A 387 7.60 19.58 7.65
C ALA A 387 7.50 19.86 9.16
N ALA A 388 6.39 19.44 9.78
CA ALA A 388 6.17 19.61 11.21
C ALA A 388 7.18 18.81 12.07
N ILE A 389 7.50 17.56 11.67
CA ILE A 389 8.53 16.77 12.35
C ILE A 389 9.92 17.43 12.19
N GLU A 390 10.26 17.92 11.00
CA GLU A 390 11.53 18.64 10.77
C GLU A 390 11.64 19.90 11.61
N ALA A 391 10.54 20.65 11.79
CA ALA A 391 10.50 21.83 12.63
C ALA A 391 10.53 21.51 14.14
N GLY A 392 10.14 20.29 14.56
CA GLY A 392 9.93 19.96 15.99
C GLY A 392 8.56 20.43 16.51
N GLU A 393 7.58 20.51 15.61
CA GLU A 393 6.25 21.07 15.85
C GLU A 393 5.12 20.05 15.57
N PHE A 394 5.44 18.76 15.56
CA PHE A 394 4.47 17.73 15.15
C PHE A 394 3.24 17.69 16.08
N GLU A 395 3.41 17.94 17.38
CA GLU A 395 2.27 17.97 18.31
C GLU A 395 1.33 19.15 18.01
N SER A 396 1.89 20.34 17.72
CA SER A 396 1.10 21.50 17.30
C SER A 396 0.36 21.24 15.98
N PHE A 397 1.02 20.63 15.03
CA PHE A 397 0.40 20.21 13.76
C PHE A 397 -0.78 19.27 14.00
N LYS A 398 -0.61 18.27 14.88
CA LYS A 398 -1.66 17.29 15.22
C LYS A 398 -2.88 17.98 15.85
N ILE A 399 -2.68 18.89 16.80
CA ILE A 399 -3.76 19.64 17.44
C ILE A 399 -4.53 20.47 16.40
N ASP A 400 -3.84 21.20 15.54
CA ASP A 400 -4.45 22.02 14.48
C ASP A 400 -5.18 21.16 13.44
N PHE A 401 -4.62 20.01 13.08
CA PHE A 401 -5.26 19.06 12.19
C PHE A 401 -6.61 18.58 12.73
N TYR A 402 -6.67 18.10 13.97
CA TYR A 402 -7.93 17.63 14.57
C TYR A 402 -8.95 18.76 14.76
N LYS A 403 -8.49 19.95 15.14
CA LYS A 403 -9.34 21.14 15.26
C LYS A 403 -10.00 21.48 13.91
N LYS A 404 -9.23 21.54 12.83
CA LYS A 404 -9.75 21.81 11.49
C LYS A 404 -10.71 20.71 11.02
N ARG A 405 -10.33 19.44 11.16
CA ARG A 405 -11.12 18.29 10.70
C ARG A 405 -12.48 18.17 11.40
N ASN A 406 -12.63 18.68 12.60
CA ASN A 406 -13.90 18.67 13.32
C ASN A 406 -14.79 19.90 13.02
N ALA A 407 -14.28 20.94 12.35
CA ALA A 407 -15.03 22.17 12.11
C ALA A 407 -16.35 21.98 11.35
N LEU A 408 -16.41 21.03 10.38
CA LEU A 408 -17.66 20.73 9.66
C LEU A 408 -18.63 19.85 10.46
N LYS A 409 -18.21 19.18 11.50
CA LYS A 409 -19.10 18.42 12.41
C LYS A 409 -19.90 19.39 13.25
N ASP A 410 -19.24 20.41 13.80
CA ASP A 410 -19.84 21.40 14.69
C ASP A 410 -20.93 22.24 13.95
N ILE A 411 -20.76 22.49 12.64
CA ILE A 411 -21.75 23.20 11.81
C ILE A 411 -23.00 22.35 11.52
N LYS A 412 -22.91 21.02 11.55
CA LYS A 412 -24.04 20.13 11.27
C LYS A 412 -24.87 19.78 12.49
N GLU A 413 -24.35 20.06 13.68
CA GLU A 413 -25.06 19.86 14.98
C GLU A 413 -25.76 21.14 15.48
N THR A 414 -25.55 22.27 14.82
CA THR A 414 -26.28 23.54 15.03
C THR A 414 -27.31 23.74 13.91
#